data_35c247ac4482b2e34d726e92b131816c
#
_entry.id   35c247ac4482b2e34d726e92b131816c
#
_cell.length_a   1.000
_cell.length_b   1.000
_cell.length_c   1.000
_cell.angle_alpha   90.00
_cell.angle_beta   90.00
_cell.angle_gamma   90.00
#
_symmetry.space_group_name_H-M   'P 1'
#
loop_
_entity.id
_entity.type
_entity.pdbx_description
1 polymer ?
#
loop_
_entity_poly.entity_id
_entity_poly.type
_entity_poly.pdbx_seq_one_letter_code
_entity_poly.pdbx_strand_id
1 'polypeptide(L)'
;MPANIVVGTQWGDEGKGKIIDIIASRADVVVRSQGGNNAGHTVVNDGQTYKLHLIPSGILYKNTLCLIGAGVVLDPKDLLSEIDDLSPRGISFDNLKIDPRAHVVMPWHITLDGLSEKFRGNSDIGTTKRGIGPCYMDKYERCGIRVYDLVHPEVFAEKVRMTGKLKNKIITEVYGGEPHDIEAIIKEYTEYGKRLAKYVDDVSVIVYEAAKANKTIMFEGAQATLLDIDFGTYPYVTSSHPLSAGVCVGTGVGPMIISNIIGVAKAYTTRVGKGPFPTELDDETGETIRNKGGEFGTTTGRPRRTGWFDAVIVRHSVRVNGLSSLAINKLDTLGGVGDLKVCVAYKKPDGTVIENFPAALEELADCVPVYETLKGFDDDISSCRSFDELPEACKKYIERLEELCDCHISMVGVGPDREQIIER
;
A
#
# COMPACT_ATOMS: atom_id res chain seq x y z
N MET A 1 -24.17 7.16 1.60
CA MET A 1 -23.55 6.48 0.43
C MET A 1 -22.38 5.68 0.97
N PRO A 2 -22.28 4.37 0.78
CA PRO A 2 -21.23 3.58 1.42
C PRO A 2 -19.97 3.54 0.54
N ALA A 3 -19.14 4.57 0.61
CA ALA A 3 -17.82 4.56 0.02
C ALA A 3 -16.78 4.39 1.14
N ASN A 4 -16.08 3.27 1.13
CA ASN A 4 -15.11 2.87 2.12
C ASN A 4 -13.69 3.03 1.58
N ILE A 5 -12.79 3.59 2.37
CA ILE A 5 -11.35 3.61 2.08
C ILE A 5 -10.66 2.63 3.02
N VAL A 6 -9.75 1.81 2.52
CA VAL A 6 -8.88 0.95 3.32
C VAL A 6 -7.45 1.41 3.18
N VAL A 7 -6.81 1.85 4.26
CA VAL A 7 -5.42 2.34 4.28
C VAL A 7 -4.56 1.56 5.27
N GLY A 8 -3.26 1.48 5.01
CA GLY A 8 -2.30 1.00 6.01
C GLY A 8 -1.92 2.10 7.00
N THR A 9 -1.72 1.76 8.27
CA THR A 9 -1.44 2.72 9.34
C THR A 9 0.00 2.71 9.83
N GLN A 10 0.83 1.78 9.35
CA GLN A 10 2.22 1.61 9.77
C GLN A 10 3.16 1.85 8.58
N TRP A 11 4.13 0.98 8.31
CA TRP A 11 5.08 1.07 7.18
C TRP A 11 4.80 0.08 6.05
N GLY A 12 3.55 -0.33 5.85
CA GLY A 12 3.18 -1.36 4.88
C GLY A 12 3.20 -2.77 5.49
N ASP A 13 2.79 -3.73 4.68
CA ASP A 13 2.73 -5.16 5.07
C ASP A 13 1.82 -5.47 6.28
N GLU A 14 0.84 -4.60 6.59
CA GLU A 14 -0.11 -4.78 7.71
C GLU A 14 -1.09 -5.95 7.49
N GLY A 15 -0.98 -6.65 6.36
CA GLY A 15 -1.94 -7.69 6.00
C GLY A 15 -3.25 -7.12 5.44
N LYS A 16 -3.20 -5.94 4.83
CA LYS A 16 -4.36 -5.28 4.20
C LYS A 16 -5.11 -6.18 3.23
N GLY A 17 -4.41 -7.06 2.50
CA GLY A 17 -5.02 -7.95 1.51
C GLY A 17 -6.19 -8.76 2.05
N LYS A 18 -6.11 -9.25 3.29
CA LYS A 18 -7.20 -9.97 3.96
C LYS A 18 -8.42 -9.08 4.21
N ILE A 19 -8.21 -7.90 4.78
CA ILE A 19 -9.31 -6.93 5.07
C ILE A 19 -9.93 -6.42 3.76
N ILE A 20 -9.10 -6.11 2.78
CA ILE A 20 -9.50 -5.69 1.44
C ILE A 20 -10.37 -6.78 0.78
N ASP A 21 -9.96 -8.04 0.83
CA ASP A 21 -10.71 -9.16 0.25
C ASP A 21 -12.11 -9.32 0.88
N ILE A 22 -12.20 -9.24 2.21
CA ILE A 22 -13.47 -9.31 2.93
C ILE A 22 -14.41 -8.17 2.47
N ILE A 23 -13.91 -6.94 2.38
CA ILE A 23 -14.72 -5.79 1.99
C ILE A 23 -15.04 -5.84 0.49
N ALA A 24 -14.07 -6.23 -0.35
CA ALA A 24 -14.24 -6.34 -1.81
C ALA A 24 -15.34 -7.34 -2.20
N SER A 25 -15.49 -8.43 -1.44
CA SER A 25 -16.54 -9.42 -1.70
C SER A 25 -17.99 -8.87 -1.54
N ARG A 26 -18.12 -7.74 -0.84
CA ARG A 26 -19.39 -7.06 -0.57
C ARG A 26 -19.50 -5.74 -1.37
N ALA A 27 -18.52 -5.41 -2.22
CA ALA A 27 -18.46 -4.16 -2.96
C ALA A 27 -18.96 -4.32 -4.41
N ASP A 28 -19.73 -3.33 -4.88
CA ASP A 28 -20.09 -3.23 -6.30
C ASP A 28 -18.91 -2.70 -7.15
N VAL A 29 -18.06 -1.87 -6.54
CA VAL A 29 -16.93 -1.21 -7.22
C VAL A 29 -15.70 -1.24 -6.33
N VAL A 30 -14.55 -1.65 -6.88
CA VAL A 30 -13.24 -1.62 -6.22
C VAL A 30 -12.28 -0.76 -7.03
N VAL A 31 -11.64 0.22 -6.39
CA VAL A 31 -10.82 1.24 -7.06
C VAL A 31 -9.41 1.28 -6.48
N ARG A 32 -8.39 1.16 -7.32
CA ARG A 32 -7.00 1.53 -7.01
C ARG A 32 -6.78 3.00 -7.36
N SER A 33 -6.34 3.79 -6.40
CA SER A 33 -6.25 5.26 -6.53
C SER A 33 -4.82 5.79 -6.66
N GLN A 34 -3.81 5.03 -6.25
CA GLN A 34 -2.40 5.48 -6.22
C GLN A 34 -1.43 4.30 -6.24
N GLY A 35 -0.12 4.61 -6.31
CA GLY A 35 0.95 3.60 -6.37
C GLY A 35 1.08 3.00 -7.76
N GLY A 36 1.68 1.84 -7.85
CA GLY A 36 1.90 1.11 -9.09
C GLY A 36 2.16 -0.36 -8.81
N ASN A 37 2.95 -1.02 -9.67
CA ASN A 37 3.34 -2.41 -9.53
C ASN A 37 4.34 -2.69 -8.38
N ASN A 38 4.74 -1.66 -7.62
CA ASN A 38 5.46 -1.80 -6.35
C ASN A 38 4.56 -2.24 -5.19
N ALA A 39 3.24 -2.18 -5.34
CA ALA A 39 2.30 -2.78 -4.40
C ALA A 39 2.16 -4.28 -4.69
N GLY A 40 1.79 -5.05 -3.68
CA GLY A 40 1.47 -6.46 -3.83
C GLY A 40 0.45 -6.88 -2.78
N HIS A 41 -0.72 -7.34 -3.25
CA HIS A 41 -1.73 -7.93 -2.40
C HIS A 41 -1.79 -9.43 -2.67
N THR A 42 -1.61 -10.22 -1.63
CA THR A 42 -1.88 -11.66 -1.70
C THR A 42 -3.27 -11.90 -1.16
N VAL A 43 -4.13 -12.47 -1.99
CA VAL A 43 -5.51 -12.83 -1.66
C VAL A 43 -5.64 -14.34 -1.78
N VAL A 44 -6.30 -14.97 -0.81
CA VAL A 44 -6.65 -16.38 -0.86
C VAL A 44 -8.16 -16.47 -1.06
N ASN A 45 -8.59 -16.97 -2.21
CA ASN A 45 -9.99 -17.16 -2.55
C ASN A 45 -10.22 -18.58 -3.06
N ASP A 46 -11.23 -19.28 -2.54
CA ASP A 46 -11.56 -20.69 -2.87
C ASP A 46 -10.35 -21.63 -2.83
N GLY A 47 -9.49 -21.47 -1.80
CA GLY A 47 -8.28 -22.27 -1.61
C GLY A 47 -7.14 -21.97 -2.60
N GLN A 48 -7.32 -21.00 -3.49
CA GLN A 48 -6.29 -20.56 -4.43
C GLN A 48 -5.66 -19.24 -3.99
N THR A 49 -4.35 -19.15 -4.16
CA THR A 49 -3.60 -17.91 -3.87
C THR A 49 -3.46 -17.07 -5.13
N TYR A 50 -3.82 -15.80 -5.03
CA TYR A 50 -3.69 -14.78 -6.05
C TYR A 50 -2.74 -13.69 -5.59
N LYS A 51 -1.77 -13.34 -6.43
CA LYS A 51 -0.84 -12.23 -6.19
C LYS A 51 -1.17 -11.11 -7.17
N LEU A 52 -1.76 -10.02 -6.66
CA LEU A 52 -2.20 -8.88 -7.46
C LEU A 52 -1.26 -7.70 -7.19
N HIS A 53 -0.82 -7.03 -8.24
CA HIS A 53 0.06 -5.86 -8.14
C HIS A 53 -0.64 -4.58 -8.62
N LEU A 54 -1.20 -4.57 -9.82
CA LEU A 54 -1.92 -3.44 -10.41
C LEU A 54 -3.43 -3.64 -10.43
N ILE A 55 -3.86 -4.88 -10.66
CA ILE A 55 -5.28 -5.22 -10.75
C ILE A 55 -5.94 -5.11 -9.37
N PRO A 56 -7.09 -4.40 -9.25
CA PRO A 56 -7.84 -4.35 -8.00
C PRO A 56 -8.32 -5.74 -7.57
N SER A 57 -8.31 -6.02 -6.25
CA SER A 57 -8.67 -7.33 -5.70
C SER A 57 -10.12 -7.75 -5.97
N GLY A 58 -11.00 -6.80 -6.26
CA GLY A 58 -12.37 -7.05 -6.71
C GLY A 58 -12.49 -7.88 -7.99
N ILE A 59 -11.41 -8.03 -8.78
CA ILE A 59 -11.41 -8.81 -10.03
C ILE A 59 -11.75 -10.30 -9.81
N LEU A 60 -11.55 -10.79 -8.59
CA LEU A 60 -11.90 -12.15 -8.22
C LEU A 60 -13.41 -12.37 -8.08
N TYR A 61 -14.20 -11.28 -8.08
CA TYR A 61 -15.66 -11.30 -7.92
C TYR A 61 -16.34 -10.85 -9.21
N LYS A 62 -17.11 -11.74 -9.81
CA LYS A 62 -17.72 -11.61 -11.15
C LYS A 62 -18.54 -10.33 -11.36
N ASN A 63 -19.20 -9.84 -10.31
CA ASN A 63 -20.12 -8.71 -10.38
C ASN A 63 -19.49 -7.40 -9.91
N THR A 64 -18.24 -7.42 -9.51
CA THR A 64 -17.53 -6.24 -8.98
C THR A 64 -16.84 -5.51 -10.13
N LEU A 65 -17.12 -4.23 -10.30
CA LEU A 65 -16.42 -3.37 -11.25
C LEU A 65 -15.05 -2.97 -10.67
N CYS A 66 -13.99 -3.19 -11.42
CA CYS A 66 -12.61 -2.96 -11.01
C CYS A 66 -12.02 -1.77 -11.75
N LEU A 67 -11.53 -0.77 -11.02
CA LEU A 67 -11.10 0.50 -11.58
C LEU A 67 -9.65 0.82 -11.20
N ILE A 68 -8.86 1.22 -12.18
CA ILE A 68 -7.52 1.80 -11.99
C ILE A 68 -7.61 3.30 -12.24
N GLY A 69 -7.49 4.10 -11.18
CA GLY A 69 -7.67 5.55 -11.18
C GLY A 69 -6.48 6.33 -11.73
N ALA A 70 -6.70 7.61 -11.99
CA ALA A 70 -5.74 8.57 -12.55
C ALA A 70 -4.46 8.77 -11.72
N GLY A 71 -4.51 8.45 -10.42
CA GLY A 71 -3.37 8.56 -9.51
C GLY A 71 -2.39 7.40 -9.60
N VAL A 72 -2.76 6.29 -10.23
CA VAL A 72 -1.87 5.13 -10.42
C VAL A 72 -0.83 5.42 -11.49
N VAL A 73 0.40 4.93 -11.28
CA VAL A 73 1.42 4.84 -12.33
C VAL A 73 1.47 3.38 -12.80
N LEU A 74 1.08 3.18 -14.05
CA LEU A 74 0.76 1.88 -14.63
C LEU A 74 1.93 1.38 -15.49
N ASP A 75 2.48 0.22 -15.13
CA ASP A 75 3.36 -0.52 -16.03
C ASP A 75 2.51 -1.40 -16.95
N PRO A 76 2.45 -1.10 -18.27
CA PRO A 76 1.58 -1.83 -19.18
C PRO A 76 2.02 -3.28 -19.40
N LYS A 77 3.32 -3.55 -19.30
CA LYS A 77 3.87 -4.90 -19.41
C LYS A 77 3.45 -5.78 -18.24
N ASP A 78 3.62 -5.26 -17.01
CA ASP A 78 3.25 -5.98 -15.80
C ASP A 78 1.73 -6.18 -15.73
N LEU A 79 0.92 -5.15 -16.08
CA LEU A 79 -0.54 -5.29 -16.10
C LEU A 79 -1.00 -6.36 -17.10
N LEU A 80 -0.43 -6.38 -18.30
CA LEU A 80 -0.76 -7.39 -19.30
C LEU A 80 -0.31 -8.78 -18.88
N SER A 81 0.83 -8.89 -18.18
CA SER A 81 1.29 -10.15 -17.59
C SER A 81 0.32 -10.66 -16.53
N GLU A 82 -0.17 -9.79 -15.63
CA GLU A 82 -1.20 -10.18 -14.65
C GLU A 82 -2.49 -10.67 -15.33
N ILE A 83 -2.93 -9.99 -16.39
CA ILE A 83 -4.11 -10.40 -17.18
C ILE A 83 -3.87 -11.77 -17.82
N ASP A 84 -2.72 -11.97 -18.44
CA ASP A 84 -2.37 -13.22 -19.11
C ASP A 84 -2.21 -14.40 -18.13
N ASP A 85 -1.74 -14.15 -16.92
CA ASP A 85 -1.59 -15.15 -15.86
C ASP A 85 -2.92 -15.55 -15.20
N LEU A 86 -3.87 -14.60 -15.11
CA LEU A 86 -5.15 -14.82 -14.42
C LEU A 86 -6.25 -15.31 -15.37
N SER A 87 -6.21 -14.95 -16.66
CA SER A 87 -7.22 -15.38 -17.65
C SER A 87 -7.37 -16.89 -17.75
N PRO A 88 -6.28 -17.72 -17.80
CA PRO A 88 -6.39 -19.18 -17.82
C PRO A 88 -6.99 -19.77 -16.54
N ARG A 89 -6.99 -19.01 -15.44
CA ARG A 89 -7.58 -19.38 -14.15
C ARG A 89 -9.09 -19.06 -14.08
N GLY A 90 -9.69 -18.63 -15.19
CA GLY A 90 -11.12 -18.36 -15.31
C GLY A 90 -11.54 -16.96 -14.87
N ILE A 91 -10.59 -16.04 -14.67
CA ILE A 91 -10.88 -14.65 -14.32
C ILE A 91 -11.21 -13.86 -15.61
N SER A 92 -12.39 -13.21 -15.66
CA SER A 92 -12.77 -12.26 -16.71
C SER A 92 -12.25 -10.85 -16.36
N PHE A 93 -11.90 -10.10 -17.40
CA PHE A 93 -11.49 -8.69 -17.29
C PHE A 93 -12.48 -7.73 -17.98
N ASP A 94 -13.68 -8.19 -18.31
CA ASP A 94 -14.72 -7.35 -18.91
C ASP A 94 -15.17 -6.22 -17.96
N ASN A 95 -15.02 -6.47 -16.66
CA ASN A 95 -15.30 -5.54 -15.57
C ASN A 95 -14.07 -4.68 -15.13
N LEU A 96 -12.96 -4.71 -15.88
CA LEU A 96 -11.80 -3.85 -15.62
C LEU A 96 -11.90 -2.56 -16.42
N LYS A 97 -11.65 -1.39 -15.79
CA LYS A 97 -11.50 -0.09 -16.45
C LYS A 97 -10.26 0.65 -15.94
N ILE A 98 -9.63 1.40 -16.82
CA ILE A 98 -8.39 2.14 -16.59
C ILE A 98 -8.60 3.59 -16.97
N ASP A 99 -8.28 4.50 -16.05
CA ASP A 99 -8.40 5.94 -16.31
C ASP A 99 -7.39 6.41 -17.38
N PRO A 100 -7.82 7.13 -18.41
CA PRO A 100 -6.94 7.65 -19.46
C PRO A 100 -5.88 8.64 -18.94
N ARG A 101 -6.09 9.22 -17.75
CA ARG A 101 -5.16 10.16 -17.10
C ARG A 101 -4.06 9.49 -16.29
N ALA A 102 -4.16 8.17 -16.02
CA ALA A 102 -3.09 7.41 -15.35
C ALA A 102 -1.79 7.51 -16.15
N HIS A 103 -0.65 7.60 -15.43
CA HIS A 103 0.66 7.71 -16.08
C HIS A 103 1.26 6.34 -16.35
N VAL A 104 2.03 6.25 -17.44
CA VAL A 104 2.65 5.01 -17.91
C VAL A 104 4.10 4.95 -17.42
N VAL A 105 4.44 3.86 -16.74
CA VAL A 105 5.84 3.55 -16.42
C VAL A 105 6.54 3.13 -17.71
N MET A 106 7.55 3.91 -18.10
CA MET A 106 8.36 3.67 -19.30
C MET A 106 9.69 3.01 -18.94
N PRO A 107 10.37 2.32 -19.86
CA PRO A 107 11.63 1.63 -19.57
C PRO A 107 12.72 2.53 -18.96
N TRP A 108 12.80 3.79 -19.38
CA TRP A 108 13.73 4.75 -18.78
C TRP A 108 13.45 5.07 -17.32
N HIS A 109 12.18 4.94 -16.84
CA HIS A 109 11.88 5.13 -15.42
C HIS A 109 12.53 4.05 -14.57
N ILE A 110 12.46 2.78 -15.01
CA ILE A 110 13.08 1.64 -14.34
C ILE A 110 14.61 1.81 -14.31
N THR A 111 15.19 2.20 -15.44
CA THR A 111 16.64 2.48 -15.55
C THR A 111 17.07 3.61 -14.63
N LEU A 112 16.35 4.74 -14.64
CA LEU A 112 16.64 5.90 -13.79
C LEU A 112 16.49 5.59 -12.30
N ASP A 113 15.50 4.78 -11.90
CA ASP A 113 15.33 4.32 -10.53
C ASP A 113 16.57 3.56 -10.05
N GLY A 114 17.05 2.60 -10.85
CA GLY A 114 18.26 1.84 -10.53
C GLY A 114 19.54 2.68 -10.52
N LEU A 115 19.71 3.60 -11.49
CA LEU A 115 20.89 4.44 -11.59
C LEU A 115 20.94 5.49 -10.47
N SER A 116 19.81 6.09 -10.09
CA SER A 116 19.76 7.05 -8.99
C SER A 116 20.09 6.41 -7.64
N GLU A 117 19.61 5.19 -7.38
CA GLU A 117 19.98 4.44 -6.18
C GLU A 117 21.49 4.14 -6.15
N LYS A 118 22.07 3.71 -7.27
CA LYS A 118 23.52 3.49 -7.40
C LYS A 118 24.31 4.77 -7.17
N PHE A 119 23.83 5.89 -7.69
CA PHE A 119 24.48 7.20 -7.57
C PHE A 119 24.50 7.71 -6.12
N ARG A 120 23.42 7.44 -5.35
CA ARG A 120 23.31 7.79 -3.93
C ARG A 120 24.26 6.98 -3.03
N GLY A 121 24.72 5.82 -3.46
CA GLY A 121 25.65 4.99 -2.68
C GLY A 121 25.07 4.62 -1.31
N ASN A 122 25.73 5.03 -0.22
CA ASN A 122 25.28 4.73 1.15
C ASN A 122 24.00 5.47 1.57
N SER A 123 23.62 6.52 0.84
CA SER A 123 22.41 7.31 1.06
C SER A 123 21.24 6.83 0.19
N ASP A 124 21.29 5.58 -0.32
CA ASP A 124 20.20 4.99 -1.08
C ASP A 124 18.91 4.88 -0.23
N ILE A 125 17.77 5.01 -0.88
CA ILE A 125 16.45 4.93 -0.23
C ILE A 125 16.03 3.47 -0.05
N GLY A 126 16.53 2.57 -0.89
CA GLY A 126 16.13 1.17 -0.92
C GLY A 126 14.85 0.98 -1.74
N THR A 127 14.76 1.60 -2.91
CA THR A 127 13.60 1.53 -3.80
C THR A 127 13.35 0.10 -4.32
N THR A 128 12.14 -0.13 -4.82
CA THR A 128 11.76 -1.40 -5.44
C THR A 128 12.35 -1.58 -6.85
N LYS A 129 12.99 -0.55 -7.40
CA LYS A 129 13.54 -0.50 -8.78
C LYS A 129 12.48 -0.79 -9.85
N ARG A 130 11.24 -0.36 -9.61
CA ARG A 130 10.10 -0.50 -10.52
C ARG A 130 9.80 0.80 -11.30
N GLY A 131 10.63 1.84 -11.16
CA GLY A 131 10.47 3.10 -11.85
C GLY A 131 9.33 3.98 -11.36
N ILE A 132 8.77 3.69 -10.19
CA ILE A 132 7.62 4.39 -9.62
C ILE A 132 7.94 5.86 -9.34
N GLY A 133 9.02 6.13 -8.61
CA GLY A 133 9.49 7.49 -8.30
C GLY A 133 9.75 8.33 -9.55
N PRO A 134 10.58 7.87 -10.49
CA PRO A 134 10.82 8.57 -11.75
C PRO A 134 9.56 8.82 -12.60
N CYS A 135 8.58 7.91 -12.58
CA CYS A 135 7.31 8.12 -13.28
C CYS A 135 6.47 9.23 -12.64
N TYR A 136 6.41 9.28 -11.30
CA TYR A 136 5.77 10.40 -10.60
C TYR A 136 6.54 11.72 -10.81
N MET A 137 7.87 11.71 -10.88
CA MET A 137 8.64 12.90 -11.25
C MET A 137 8.20 13.44 -12.61
N ASP A 138 8.09 12.60 -13.62
CA ASP A 138 7.66 13.01 -14.95
C ASP A 138 6.21 13.54 -14.96
N LYS A 139 5.34 12.98 -14.15
CA LYS A 139 3.97 13.50 -13.95
C LYS A 139 3.99 14.93 -13.45
N TYR A 140 4.78 15.24 -12.40
CA TYR A 140 4.86 16.58 -11.81
C TYR A 140 5.69 17.55 -12.65
N GLU A 141 6.69 17.06 -13.39
CA GLU A 141 7.41 17.81 -14.41
C GLU A 141 6.53 18.13 -15.65
N ARG A 142 5.40 17.45 -15.78
CA ARG A 142 4.41 17.59 -16.87
C ARG A 142 4.94 17.13 -18.23
N CYS A 143 5.87 16.18 -18.24
CA CYS A 143 6.39 15.51 -19.43
C CYS A 143 6.03 14.01 -19.51
N GLY A 144 5.26 13.51 -18.52
CA GLY A 144 4.88 12.11 -18.42
C GLY A 144 3.96 11.65 -19.55
N ILE A 145 4.04 10.36 -19.87
CA ILE A 145 3.19 9.67 -20.84
C ILE A 145 1.94 9.16 -20.09
N ARG A 146 0.76 9.42 -20.61
CA ARG A 146 -0.52 8.95 -20.04
C ARG A 146 -1.03 7.72 -20.78
N VAL A 147 -1.96 7.00 -20.16
CA VAL A 147 -2.68 5.89 -20.81
C VAL A 147 -3.42 6.37 -22.04
N TYR A 148 -4.00 7.59 -22.01
CA TYR A 148 -4.59 8.21 -23.21
C TYR A 148 -3.59 8.25 -24.38
N ASP A 149 -2.36 8.68 -24.12
CA ASP A 149 -1.34 8.77 -25.16
C ASP A 149 -1.00 7.35 -25.69
N LEU A 150 -0.79 6.40 -24.79
CA LEU A 150 -0.43 5.02 -25.10
C LEU A 150 -1.42 4.35 -26.08
N VAL A 151 -2.72 4.62 -25.92
CA VAL A 151 -3.76 4.02 -26.78
C VAL A 151 -4.00 4.81 -28.08
N HIS A 152 -3.27 5.91 -28.31
CA HIS A 152 -3.27 6.71 -29.53
C HIS A 152 -1.86 6.71 -30.15
N PRO A 153 -1.54 5.78 -31.06
CA PRO A 153 -0.17 5.47 -31.50
C PRO A 153 0.63 6.66 -32.02
N GLU A 154 0.00 7.59 -32.75
CA GLU A 154 0.68 8.76 -33.31
C GLU A 154 1.08 9.74 -32.22
N VAL A 155 0.16 10.05 -31.29
CA VAL A 155 0.41 10.91 -30.12
C VAL A 155 1.46 10.29 -29.22
N PHE A 156 1.38 8.98 -29.02
CA PHE A 156 2.34 8.22 -28.24
C PHE A 156 3.75 8.33 -28.82
N ALA A 157 3.91 8.05 -30.10
CA ALA A 157 5.20 8.07 -30.77
C ALA A 157 5.86 9.46 -30.71
N GLU A 158 5.10 10.53 -30.93
CA GLU A 158 5.60 11.92 -30.84
C GLU A 158 6.11 12.23 -29.43
N LYS A 159 5.30 11.98 -28.40
CA LYS A 159 5.67 12.25 -27.01
C LYS A 159 6.86 11.41 -26.55
N VAL A 160 6.90 10.13 -26.90
CA VAL A 160 8.00 9.24 -26.54
C VAL A 160 9.32 9.69 -27.17
N ARG A 161 9.32 10.12 -28.45
CA ARG A 161 10.53 10.68 -29.07
C ARG A 161 11.01 11.93 -28.36
N MET A 162 10.10 12.84 -28.00
CA MET A 162 10.46 14.08 -27.29
C MET A 162 11.02 13.78 -25.88
N THR A 163 10.26 13.05 -25.05
CA THR A 163 10.63 12.76 -23.67
C THR A 163 11.82 11.81 -23.59
N GLY A 164 11.82 10.75 -24.41
CA GLY A 164 12.86 9.73 -24.43
C GLY A 164 14.24 10.29 -24.82
N LYS A 165 14.29 11.29 -25.72
CA LYS A 165 15.53 11.99 -26.06
C LYS A 165 16.12 12.71 -24.85
N LEU A 166 15.30 13.37 -24.03
CA LEU A 166 15.74 14.02 -22.80
C LEU A 166 16.20 12.98 -21.77
N LYS A 167 15.43 11.92 -21.58
CA LYS A 167 15.75 10.87 -20.58
C LYS A 167 17.02 10.12 -20.96
N ASN A 168 17.25 9.84 -22.23
CA ASN A 168 18.52 9.26 -22.69
C ASN A 168 19.72 10.15 -22.37
N LYS A 169 19.62 11.48 -22.55
CA LYS A 169 20.68 12.40 -22.15
C LYS A 169 20.96 12.33 -20.64
N ILE A 170 19.92 12.30 -19.81
CA ILE A 170 20.09 12.17 -18.35
C ILE A 170 20.77 10.84 -18.02
N ILE A 171 20.35 9.74 -18.64
CA ILE A 171 20.91 8.41 -18.43
C ILE A 171 22.39 8.39 -18.81
N THR A 172 22.76 8.92 -19.98
CA THR A 172 24.13 8.84 -20.50
C THR A 172 25.06 9.92 -19.89
N GLU A 173 24.64 11.17 -19.86
CA GLU A 173 25.51 12.29 -19.50
C GLU A 173 25.58 12.53 -17.99
N VAL A 174 24.51 12.19 -17.23
CA VAL A 174 24.48 12.38 -15.77
C VAL A 174 24.87 11.11 -15.03
N TYR A 175 24.30 9.98 -15.45
CA TYR A 175 24.50 8.70 -14.74
C TYR A 175 25.49 7.73 -15.39
N GLY A 176 25.97 8.02 -16.61
CA GLY A 176 26.89 7.14 -17.34
C GLY A 176 26.31 5.78 -17.72
N GLY A 177 24.97 5.73 -17.86
CA GLY A 177 24.25 4.52 -18.28
C GLY A 177 24.09 4.41 -19.78
N GLU A 178 23.53 3.28 -20.25
CA GLU A 178 23.30 3.04 -21.67
C GLU A 178 21.95 3.66 -22.11
N PRO A 179 21.89 4.32 -23.28
CA PRO A 179 20.67 4.91 -23.80
C PRO A 179 19.68 3.83 -24.26
N HIS A 180 18.40 4.14 -24.19
CA HIS A 180 17.35 3.29 -24.76
C HIS A 180 17.17 3.53 -26.27
N ASP A 181 16.85 2.48 -26.99
CA ASP A 181 16.33 2.57 -28.36
C ASP A 181 14.86 3.04 -28.32
N ILE A 182 14.66 4.30 -28.65
CA ILE A 182 13.34 4.96 -28.58
C ILE A 182 12.36 4.37 -29.58
N GLU A 183 12.79 3.99 -30.79
CA GLU A 183 11.91 3.40 -31.78
C GLU A 183 11.49 1.97 -31.41
N ALA A 184 12.37 1.20 -30.78
CA ALA A 184 12.03 -0.10 -30.24
C ALA A 184 10.98 0.00 -29.13
N ILE A 185 11.10 0.99 -28.22
CA ILE A 185 10.11 1.29 -27.18
C ILE A 185 8.76 1.66 -27.81
N ILE A 186 8.74 2.55 -28.81
CA ILE A 186 7.52 2.94 -29.50
C ILE A 186 6.82 1.71 -30.08
N LYS A 187 7.56 0.86 -30.77
CA LYS A 187 7.03 -0.36 -31.37
C LYS A 187 6.41 -1.29 -30.33
N GLU A 188 7.15 -1.60 -29.27
CA GLU A 188 6.70 -2.51 -28.20
C GLU A 188 5.47 -1.97 -27.46
N TYR A 189 5.53 -0.71 -27.00
CA TYR A 189 4.47 -0.11 -26.20
C TYR A 189 3.21 0.19 -27.00
N THR A 190 3.32 0.42 -28.32
CA THR A 190 2.17 0.51 -29.21
C THR A 190 1.35 -0.78 -29.20
N GLU A 191 2.00 -1.94 -29.17
CA GLU A 191 1.28 -3.22 -29.05
C GLU A 191 0.60 -3.38 -27.69
N TYR A 192 1.22 -2.93 -26.60
CA TYR A 192 0.57 -2.87 -25.30
C TYR A 192 -0.66 -1.94 -25.32
N GLY A 193 -0.55 -0.76 -25.94
CA GLY A 193 -1.64 0.19 -26.10
C GLY A 193 -2.84 -0.41 -26.82
N LYS A 194 -2.62 -1.14 -27.91
CA LYS A 194 -3.69 -1.83 -28.64
C LYS A 194 -4.44 -2.84 -27.75
N ARG A 195 -3.71 -3.61 -26.93
CA ARG A 195 -4.31 -4.59 -26.02
C ARG A 195 -5.11 -3.93 -24.90
N LEU A 196 -4.63 -2.78 -24.38
CA LEU A 196 -5.25 -2.07 -23.27
C LEU A 196 -6.40 -1.15 -23.66
N ALA A 197 -6.51 -0.74 -24.95
CA ALA A 197 -7.49 0.23 -25.41
C ALA A 197 -8.94 -0.10 -25.01
N LYS A 198 -9.31 -1.37 -25.00
CA LYS A 198 -10.67 -1.84 -24.64
C LYS A 198 -11.03 -1.61 -23.16
N TYR A 199 -10.03 -1.40 -22.31
CA TYR A 199 -10.22 -1.17 -20.88
C TYR A 199 -10.26 0.32 -20.52
N VAL A 200 -9.92 1.22 -21.45
CA VAL A 200 -9.81 2.66 -21.15
C VAL A 200 -11.18 3.31 -21.07
N ASP A 201 -11.45 3.98 -19.94
CA ASP A 201 -12.71 4.69 -19.71
C ASP A 201 -12.52 5.78 -18.63
N ASP A 202 -13.41 6.75 -18.52
CA ASP A 202 -13.35 7.81 -17.51
C ASP A 202 -13.76 7.28 -16.13
N VAL A 203 -12.77 6.84 -15.36
CA VAL A 203 -12.96 6.28 -14.03
C VAL A 203 -13.62 7.29 -13.08
N SER A 204 -13.33 8.58 -13.20
CA SER A 204 -13.93 9.60 -12.33
C SER A 204 -15.44 9.72 -12.51
N VAL A 205 -15.91 9.64 -13.76
CA VAL A 205 -17.35 9.62 -14.09
C VAL A 205 -17.99 8.33 -13.58
N ILE A 206 -17.34 7.19 -13.82
CA ILE A 206 -17.85 5.87 -13.38
C ILE A 206 -18.05 5.85 -11.85
N VAL A 207 -17.05 6.30 -11.07
CA VAL A 207 -17.14 6.33 -9.60
C VAL A 207 -18.23 7.30 -9.15
N TYR A 208 -18.32 8.47 -9.79
CA TYR A 208 -19.35 9.45 -9.46
C TYR A 208 -20.77 8.91 -9.69
N GLU A 209 -21.03 8.28 -10.84
CA GLU A 209 -22.34 7.70 -11.15
C GLU A 209 -22.65 6.49 -10.24
N ALA A 210 -21.67 5.67 -9.92
CA ALA A 210 -21.83 4.58 -8.94
C ALA A 210 -22.25 5.13 -7.57
N ALA A 211 -21.58 6.19 -7.10
CA ALA A 211 -21.94 6.85 -5.85
C ALA A 211 -23.38 7.41 -5.87
N LYS A 212 -23.80 8.06 -6.95
CA LYS A 212 -25.19 8.55 -7.14
C LYS A 212 -26.20 7.42 -7.15
N ALA A 213 -25.83 6.26 -7.69
CA ALA A 213 -26.67 5.07 -7.70
C ALA A 213 -26.67 4.30 -6.37
N ASN A 214 -26.05 4.85 -5.29
CA ASN A 214 -25.88 4.23 -3.97
C ASN A 214 -25.18 2.85 -4.02
N LYS A 215 -24.27 2.64 -4.99
CA LYS A 215 -23.42 1.47 -5.06
C LYS A 215 -22.40 1.47 -3.94
N THR A 216 -22.08 0.28 -3.44
CA THR A 216 -21.00 0.10 -2.46
C THR A 216 -19.65 0.22 -3.14
N ILE A 217 -18.88 1.24 -2.79
CA ILE A 217 -17.57 1.52 -3.37
C ILE A 217 -16.49 1.24 -2.33
N MET A 218 -15.43 0.53 -2.72
CA MET A 218 -14.22 0.36 -1.93
C MET A 218 -13.02 0.96 -2.65
N PHE A 219 -12.29 1.83 -1.98
CA PHE A 219 -10.99 2.31 -2.41
C PHE A 219 -9.89 1.50 -1.73
N GLU A 220 -9.15 0.76 -2.53
CA GLU A 220 -8.08 -0.13 -2.11
C GLU A 220 -6.76 0.64 -2.03
N GLY A 221 -6.31 0.95 -0.82
CA GLY A 221 -5.04 1.62 -0.58
C GLY A 221 -3.84 0.71 -0.80
N ALA A 222 -2.81 1.24 -1.43
CA ALA A 222 -1.49 0.60 -1.53
C ALA A 222 -0.52 1.28 -0.55
N GLN A 223 0.55 0.59 -0.16
CA GLN A 223 1.53 1.03 0.85
C GLN A 223 0.87 1.37 2.20
N ALA A 224 1.32 2.41 2.90
CA ALA A 224 0.79 2.80 4.21
C ALA A 224 1.10 4.26 4.55
N THR A 225 0.49 4.77 5.61
CA THR A 225 0.59 6.16 6.08
C THR A 225 2.03 6.62 6.28
N LEU A 226 2.87 5.81 6.95
CA LEU A 226 4.27 6.19 7.22
C LEU A 226 5.17 6.15 5.96
N LEU A 227 4.63 5.71 4.83
CA LEU A 227 5.26 5.76 3.50
C LEU A 227 4.70 6.89 2.62
N ASP A 228 3.82 7.75 3.15
CA ASP A 228 3.32 8.93 2.42
C ASP A 228 4.44 9.93 2.15
N ILE A 229 4.44 10.54 0.95
CA ILE A 229 5.51 11.45 0.51
C ILE A 229 5.63 12.70 1.39
N ASP A 230 4.51 13.17 1.97
CA ASP A 230 4.48 14.40 2.78
C ASP A 230 4.42 14.10 4.29
N PHE A 231 3.63 13.11 4.71
CA PHE A 231 3.36 12.81 6.13
C PHE A 231 4.03 11.54 6.66
N GLY A 232 4.79 10.85 5.80
CA GLY A 232 5.58 9.68 6.17
C GLY A 232 6.99 10.02 6.64
N THR A 233 7.82 8.97 6.75
CA THR A 233 9.22 9.07 7.19
C THR A 233 10.16 9.45 6.03
N TYR A 234 9.94 10.61 5.41
CA TYR A 234 10.78 11.12 4.32
C TYR A 234 12.27 11.15 4.72
N PRO A 235 13.23 10.69 3.87
CA PRO A 235 13.05 10.29 2.47
C PRO A 235 12.69 8.80 2.26
N TYR A 236 12.53 8.00 3.32
CA TYR A 236 12.22 6.56 3.24
C TYR A 236 10.71 6.33 3.07
N VAL A 237 10.18 6.78 1.94
CA VAL A 237 8.74 6.83 1.59
C VAL A 237 8.50 6.39 0.15
N THR A 238 7.23 6.22 -0.24
CA THR A 238 6.85 6.11 -1.65
C THR A 238 6.62 7.50 -2.25
N SER A 239 6.66 7.61 -3.57
CA SER A 239 6.46 8.89 -4.29
C SER A 239 4.99 9.20 -4.55
N SER A 240 4.07 8.72 -3.70
CA SER A 240 2.63 8.90 -3.84
C SER A 240 1.99 9.19 -2.48
N HIS A 241 0.65 9.38 -2.49
CA HIS A 241 -0.13 9.63 -1.28
C HIS A 241 -0.98 8.39 -0.91
N PRO A 242 -0.46 7.46 -0.06
CA PRO A 242 -1.23 6.36 0.51
C PRO A 242 -2.33 6.80 1.49
N LEU A 243 -2.37 8.06 1.88
CA LEU A 243 -3.39 8.61 2.77
C LEU A 243 -4.78 8.59 2.12
N SER A 244 -5.80 8.63 2.96
CA SER A 244 -7.20 8.71 2.52
C SER A 244 -7.49 9.89 1.60
N ALA A 245 -6.85 11.05 1.83
CA ALA A 245 -6.95 12.24 0.97
C ALA A 245 -6.43 11.97 -0.46
N GLY A 246 -5.41 11.10 -0.61
CA GLY A 246 -4.87 10.69 -1.90
C GLY A 246 -5.88 9.97 -2.79
N VAL A 247 -6.89 9.35 -2.20
CA VAL A 247 -7.98 8.69 -2.93
C VAL A 247 -8.77 9.70 -3.77
N CYS A 248 -9.14 10.82 -3.18
CA CYS A 248 -9.92 11.87 -3.88
C CYS A 248 -9.13 12.43 -5.08
N VAL A 249 -7.85 12.71 -4.89
CA VAL A 249 -6.97 13.21 -5.97
C VAL A 249 -6.74 12.14 -7.03
N GLY A 250 -6.51 10.90 -6.60
CA GLY A 250 -6.17 9.79 -7.50
C GLY A 250 -7.35 9.24 -8.32
N THR A 251 -8.58 9.57 -7.96
CA THR A 251 -9.79 9.11 -8.66
C THR A 251 -10.65 10.26 -9.22
N GLY A 252 -10.36 11.51 -8.84
CA GLY A 252 -11.13 12.67 -9.29
C GLY A 252 -12.50 12.79 -8.65
N VAL A 253 -12.70 12.20 -7.45
CA VAL A 253 -13.97 12.31 -6.72
C VAL A 253 -13.86 13.29 -5.56
N GLY A 254 -14.97 13.95 -5.25
CA GLY A 254 -15.06 14.85 -4.10
C GLY A 254 -15.07 14.09 -2.76
N PRO A 255 -14.53 14.67 -1.67
CA PRO A 255 -14.41 13.97 -0.38
C PRO A 255 -15.77 13.63 0.27
N MET A 256 -16.84 14.31 -0.13
CA MET A 256 -18.17 14.11 0.45
C MET A 256 -18.82 12.77 0.12
N ILE A 257 -18.25 11.98 -0.78
CA ILE A 257 -18.74 10.62 -1.06
C ILE A 257 -18.18 9.60 -0.06
N ILE A 258 -17.10 9.94 0.64
CA ILE A 258 -16.44 9.04 1.58
C ILE A 258 -17.26 8.94 2.86
N SER A 259 -17.64 7.76 3.26
CA SER A 259 -18.40 7.48 4.49
C SER A 259 -17.58 6.84 5.59
N ASN A 260 -16.65 5.94 5.24
CA ASN A 260 -15.81 5.26 6.22
C ASN A 260 -14.36 5.18 5.73
N ILE A 261 -13.44 5.33 6.67
CA ILE A 261 -12.01 5.19 6.44
C ILE A 261 -11.48 4.18 7.45
N ILE A 262 -11.10 3.00 6.97
CA ILE A 262 -10.65 1.88 7.79
C ILE A 262 -9.13 1.82 7.74
N GLY A 263 -8.50 2.00 8.88
CA GLY A 263 -7.05 1.84 9.04
C GLY A 263 -6.69 0.39 9.36
N VAL A 264 -5.72 -0.17 8.66
CA VAL A 264 -5.23 -1.53 8.95
C VAL A 264 -3.88 -1.45 9.63
N ALA A 265 -3.76 -2.08 10.80
CA ALA A 265 -2.52 -2.25 11.55
C ALA A 265 -2.26 -3.73 11.84
N LYS A 266 -1.03 -4.09 12.15
CA LYS A 266 -0.72 -5.34 12.85
C LYS A 266 -0.77 -5.12 14.36
N ALA A 267 -0.98 -6.18 15.12
CA ALA A 267 -0.85 -6.18 16.58
C ALA A 267 0.60 -5.92 17.06
N TYR A 268 1.54 -5.79 16.16
CA TYR A 268 2.95 -5.39 16.33
C TYR A 268 3.36 -4.52 15.15
N THR A 269 4.62 -4.12 15.06
CA THR A 269 5.08 -3.28 13.96
C THR A 269 6.13 -4.01 13.11
N THR A 270 6.10 -3.79 11.79
CA THR A 270 7.16 -4.23 10.89
C THR A 270 7.60 -3.11 9.97
N ARG A 271 8.86 -3.13 9.57
CA ARG A 271 9.38 -2.21 8.56
C ARG A 271 10.27 -2.93 7.55
N VAL A 272 10.08 -2.61 6.29
CA VAL A 272 10.98 -3.01 5.21
C VAL A 272 11.88 -1.84 4.86
N GLY A 273 13.17 -2.12 4.60
CA GLY A 273 14.13 -1.10 4.18
C GLY A 273 14.71 -0.27 5.32
N LYS A 274 15.27 0.88 4.92
CA LYS A 274 16.02 1.79 5.79
C LYS A 274 15.10 2.77 6.53
N GLY A 275 15.70 3.53 7.42
CA GLY A 275 15.06 4.57 8.21
C GLY A 275 14.83 4.16 9.67
N PRO A 276 14.51 5.14 10.55
CA PRO A 276 14.34 4.91 11.99
C PRO A 276 13.12 4.03 12.27
N PHE A 277 13.26 3.19 13.28
CA PHE A 277 12.23 2.29 13.78
C PHE A 277 12.32 2.24 15.31
N PRO A 278 11.70 3.19 16.03
CA PRO A 278 11.89 3.35 17.46
C PRO A 278 11.58 2.10 18.29
N THR A 279 10.60 1.31 17.90
CA THR A 279 10.16 0.11 18.60
C THR A 279 10.81 -1.19 18.10
N GLU A 280 11.84 -1.10 17.25
CA GLU A 280 12.53 -2.27 16.70
C GLU A 280 13.06 -3.19 17.80
N LEU A 281 12.94 -4.49 17.54
CA LEU A 281 13.44 -5.57 18.39
C LEU A 281 14.55 -6.31 17.67
N ASP A 282 15.77 -6.13 18.14
CA ASP A 282 16.96 -6.84 17.64
C ASP A 282 17.40 -7.91 18.65
N ASP A 283 16.42 -8.69 19.13
CA ASP A 283 16.56 -9.71 20.15
C ASP A 283 15.74 -10.98 19.80
N GLU A 284 15.76 -11.96 20.67
CA GLU A 284 15.03 -13.23 20.57
C GLU A 284 13.50 -13.01 20.44
N THR A 285 12.97 -11.98 21.07
CA THR A 285 11.54 -11.61 20.95
C THR A 285 11.22 -11.16 19.53
N GLY A 286 12.08 -10.32 18.95
CA GLY A 286 11.94 -9.87 17.55
C GLY A 286 12.02 -11.04 16.57
N GLU A 287 12.92 -11.99 16.78
CA GLU A 287 13.02 -13.19 15.94
C GLU A 287 11.79 -14.08 16.10
N THR A 288 11.28 -14.26 17.31
CA THR A 288 10.05 -15.04 17.57
C THR A 288 8.87 -14.46 16.84
N ILE A 289 8.63 -13.15 16.93
CA ILE A 289 7.56 -12.44 16.21
C ILE A 289 7.75 -12.59 14.70
N ARG A 290 8.97 -12.43 14.19
CA ARG A 290 9.28 -12.58 12.76
C ARG A 290 8.93 -13.96 12.23
N ASN A 291 9.37 -15.01 12.94
CA ASN A 291 9.19 -16.39 12.51
C ASN A 291 7.70 -16.80 12.61
N LYS A 292 7.03 -16.53 13.73
CA LYS A 292 5.60 -16.83 13.93
C LYS A 292 4.72 -16.02 12.97
N GLY A 293 5.03 -14.76 12.77
CA GLY A 293 4.30 -13.90 11.86
C GLY A 293 4.61 -14.14 10.37
N GLY A 294 5.60 -14.98 10.04
CA GLY A 294 6.02 -15.17 8.65
C GLY A 294 6.50 -13.86 8.01
N GLU A 295 7.22 -13.03 8.78
CA GLU A 295 7.60 -11.68 8.34
C GLU A 295 8.82 -11.71 7.42
N PHE A 296 8.58 -12.20 6.19
CA PHE A 296 9.54 -12.27 5.10
C PHE A 296 8.95 -11.64 3.83
N GLY A 297 9.79 -11.02 3.02
CA GLY A 297 9.34 -10.40 1.77
C GLY A 297 8.80 -11.43 0.79
N THR A 298 7.59 -11.24 0.29
CA THR A 298 6.89 -12.19 -0.59
C THR A 298 7.66 -12.50 -1.88
N THR A 299 8.40 -11.52 -2.41
CA THR A 299 9.16 -11.66 -3.66
C THR A 299 10.62 -11.99 -3.42
N THR A 300 11.22 -11.42 -2.37
CA THR A 300 12.67 -11.49 -2.13
C THR A 300 13.05 -12.48 -1.03
N GLY A 301 12.10 -12.96 -0.22
CA GLY A 301 12.36 -13.76 0.98
C GLY A 301 13.14 -13.00 2.08
N ARG A 302 13.43 -11.72 1.89
CA ARG A 302 14.21 -10.93 2.84
C ARG A 302 13.46 -10.78 4.17
N PRO A 303 14.12 -11.01 5.34
CA PRO A 303 13.49 -10.81 6.64
C PRO A 303 13.08 -9.35 6.83
N ARG A 304 11.87 -9.13 7.35
CA ARG A 304 11.41 -7.82 7.78
C ARG A 304 11.94 -7.51 9.17
N ARG A 305 12.21 -6.25 9.44
CA ARG A 305 12.46 -5.72 10.78
C ARG A 305 11.15 -5.81 11.56
N THR A 306 11.20 -6.24 12.82
CA THR A 306 10.04 -6.43 13.69
C THR A 306 10.18 -5.60 14.95
N GLY A 307 9.07 -5.14 15.52
CA GLY A 307 9.07 -4.33 16.73
C GLY A 307 7.71 -4.38 17.43
N TRP A 308 7.66 -3.86 18.67
CA TRP A 308 6.42 -3.74 19.43
C TRP A 308 5.42 -2.81 18.73
N PHE A 309 4.14 -2.97 19.08
CA PHE A 309 3.09 -2.04 18.60
C PHE A 309 3.43 -0.62 19.03
N ASP A 310 3.31 0.31 18.09
CA ASP A 310 3.62 1.72 18.27
C ASP A 310 2.34 2.56 18.15
N ALA A 311 1.79 2.94 19.31
CA ALA A 311 0.58 3.74 19.34
C ALA A 311 0.81 5.18 18.86
N VAL A 312 2.05 5.69 18.91
CA VAL A 312 2.37 7.04 18.41
C VAL A 312 2.17 7.13 16.91
N ILE A 313 2.69 6.13 16.15
CA ILE A 313 2.51 6.10 14.70
C ILE A 313 1.06 5.82 14.29
N VAL A 314 0.34 4.98 15.05
CA VAL A 314 -1.07 4.67 14.74
C VAL A 314 -1.96 5.88 15.05
N ARG A 315 -1.76 6.60 16.16
CA ARG A 315 -2.45 7.90 16.43
C ARG A 315 -2.18 8.92 15.33
N HIS A 316 -0.92 9.03 14.87
CA HIS A 316 -0.60 9.88 13.73
C HIS A 316 -1.43 9.49 12.51
N SER A 317 -1.51 8.18 12.22
CA SER A 317 -2.28 7.64 11.10
C SER A 317 -3.79 7.89 11.25
N VAL A 318 -4.34 7.74 12.45
CA VAL A 318 -5.74 8.07 12.76
C VAL A 318 -6.03 9.54 12.40
N ARG A 319 -5.17 10.44 12.88
CA ARG A 319 -5.33 11.89 12.68
C ARG A 319 -5.22 12.32 11.21
N VAL A 320 -4.17 11.87 10.48
CA VAL A 320 -3.92 12.36 9.12
C VAL A 320 -4.83 11.73 8.07
N ASN A 321 -5.41 10.56 8.37
CA ASN A 321 -6.40 9.93 7.51
C ASN A 321 -7.85 10.24 7.91
N GLY A 322 -8.11 10.68 9.13
CA GLY A 322 -9.47 10.80 9.67
C GLY A 322 -10.15 9.43 9.77
N LEU A 323 -9.46 8.45 10.37
CA LEU A 323 -9.99 7.08 10.45
C LEU A 323 -11.28 7.03 11.24
N SER A 324 -12.25 6.26 10.72
CA SER A 324 -13.48 5.92 11.43
C SER A 324 -13.32 4.64 12.28
N SER A 325 -12.45 3.75 11.89
CA SER A 325 -12.12 2.56 12.67
C SER A 325 -10.76 1.97 12.29
N LEU A 326 -10.26 1.04 13.13
CA LEU A 326 -9.07 0.24 12.91
C LEU A 326 -9.47 -1.24 12.70
N ALA A 327 -8.66 -1.92 11.88
CA ALA A 327 -8.62 -3.38 11.78
C ALA A 327 -7.23 -3.84 12.24
N ILE A 328 -7.16 -4.61 13.31
CA ILE A 328 -5.91 -5.14 13.86
C ILE A 328 -5.71 -6.57 13.37
N ASN A 329 -4.67 -6.79 12.58
CA ASN A 329 -4.29 -8.11 12.08
C ASN A 329 -3.21 -8.77 12.93
N LYS A 330 -3.11 -10.11 12.79
CA LYS A 330 -2.00 -10.91 13.32
C LYS A 330 -1.89 -10.86 14.86
N LEU A 331 -3.00 -10.79 15.57
CA LEU A 331 -3.03 -10.91 17.03
C LEU A 331 -2.51 -12.29 17.47
N ASP A 332 -2.86 -13.35 16.72
CA ASP A 332 -2.40 -14.74 16.91
C ASP A 332 -0.87 -14.88 16.97
N THR A 333 -0.13 -14.03 16.26
CA THR A 333 1.34 -14.03 16.27
C THR A 333 1.93 -13.73 17.64
N LEU A 334 1.23 -12.97 18.48
CA LEU A 334 1.70 -12.59 19.82
C LEU A 334 1.48 -13.64 20.89
N GLY A 335 0.71 -14.71 20.62
CA GLY A 335 0.53 -15.82 21.57
C GLY A 335 1.88 -16.47 21.93
N GLY A 336 2.17 -16.66 23.22
CA GLY A 336 3.42 -17.26 23.71
C GLY A 336 4.68 -16.39 23.57
N VAL A 337 4.52 -15.08 23.34
CA VAL A 337 5.66 -14.14 23.29
C VAL A 337 6.03 -13.64 24.68
N GLY A 338 5.19 -13.88 25.70
CA GLY A 338 5.32 -13.35 27.04
C GLY A 338 4.59 -12.02 27.20
N ASP A 339 5.06 -11.16 28.10
CA ASP A 339 4.45 -9.84 28.30
C ASP A 339 4.61 -8.95 27.07
N LEU A 340 3.50 -8.30 26.69
CA LEU A 340 3.42 -7.46 25.49
C LEU A 340 3.73 -6.01 25.86
N LYS A 341 4.57 -5.36 25.04
CA LYS A 341 4.85 -3.94 25.22
C LYS A 341 4.18 -3.13 24.11
N VAL A 342 3.63 -1.97 24.50
CA VAL A 342 3.06 -0.98 23.60
C VAL A 342 3.79 0.34 23.78
N CYS A 343 4.33 0.89 22.71
CA CYS A 343 4.93 2.23 22.76
C CYS A 343 3.83 3.28 22.83
N VAL A 344 3.78 4.02 23.95
CA VAL A 344 2.74 5.02 24.23
C VAL A 344 3.21 6.44 23.95
N ALA A 345 4.52 6.69 23.97
CA ALA A 345 5.15 7.98 23.74
C ALA A 345 6.61 7.80 23.32
N TYR A 346 7.24 8.87 22.87
CA TYR A 346 8.69 8.91 22.63
C TYR A 346 9.37 9.88 23.60
N LYS A 347 10.56 9.52 24.05
CA LYS A 347 11.42 10.38 24.85
C LYS A 347 12.55 10.91 23.97
N LYS A 348 12.67 12.24 23.87
CA LYS A 348 13.74 12.93 23.16
C LYS A 348 15.05 12.92 23.97
N PRO A 349 16.22 13.21 23.36
CA PRO A 349 17.52 13.27 24.06
C PRO A 349 17.55 14.28 25.20
N ASP A 350 16.80 15.38 25.12
CA ASP A 350 16.67 16.37 26.19
C ASP A 350 15.80 15.93 27.38
N GLY A 351 15.22 14.72 27.31
CA GLY A 351 14.34 14.16 28.31
C GLY A 351 12.85 14.49 28.11
N THR A 352 12.50 15.34 27.16
CA THR A 352 11.11 15.67 26.85
C THR A 352 10.36 14.44 26.34
N VAL A 353 9.18 14.17 26.89
CA VAL A 353 8.29 13.11 26.42
C VAL A 353 7.26 13.69 25.48
N ILE A 354 7.13 13.11 24.29
CA ILE A 354 6.17 13.51 23.25
C ILE A 354 5.25 12.34 22.91
N GLU A 355 3.96 12.65 22.73
CA GLU A 355 2.94 11.68 22.34
C GLU A 355 2.56 11.81 20.85
N ASN A 356 2.95 12.90 20.22
CA ASN A 356 2.76 13.12 18.79
C ASN A 356 3.98 12.66 18.00
N PHE A 357 3.72 12.11 16.80
CA PHE A 357 4.75 11.71 15.86
C PHE A 357 5.55 12.94 15.40
N PRO A 358 6.90 12.92 15.51
CA PRO A 358 7.73 14.07 15.11
C PRO A 358 7.69 14.28 13.60
N ALA A 359 7.72 15.53 13.18
CA ALA A 359 7.69 15.90 11.77
C ALA A 359 9.03 15.66 11.05
N ALA A 360 10.15 15.72 11.79
CA ALA A 360 11.49 15.53 11.25
C ALA A 360 11.99 14.10 11.49
N LEU A 361 12.62 13.52 10.47
CA LEU A 361 13.18 12.18 10.55
C LEU A 361 14.32 12.10 11.58
N GLU A 362 15.12 13.15 11.66
CA GLU A 362 16.25 13.28 12.59
C GLU A 362 15.76 13.24 14.04
N GLU A 363 14.66 13.93 14.33
CA GLU A 363 14.05 13.85 15.66
C GLU A 363 13.56 12.44 15.98
N LEU A 364 12.94 11.76 15.01
CA LEU A 364 12.47 10.40 15.18
C LEU A 364 13.62 9.42 15.43
N ALA A 365 14.74 9.60 14.73
CA ALA A 365 15.90 8.73 14.84
C ALA A 365 16.53 8.73 16.26
N ASP A 366 16.46 9.88 16.93
CA ASP A 366 17.02 10.06 18.26
C ASP A 366 16.02 9.75 19.40
N CYS A 367 14.77 9.44 19.04
CA CYS A 367 13.72 9.12 20.02
C CYS A 367 13.88 7.72 20.61
N VAL A 368 13.67 7.62 21.91
CA VAL A 368 13.59 6.35 22.65
C VAL A 368 12.12 6.07 22.99
N PRO A 369 11.59 4.86 22.69
CA PRO A 369 10.20 4.53 22.99
C PRO A 369 9.94 4.44 24.49
N VAL A 370 8.81 4.97 24.93
CA VAL A 370 8.27 4.80 26.28
C VAL A 370 7.21 3.72 26.22
N TYR A 371 7.41 2.63 26.93
CA TYR A 371 6.55 1.47 26.89
C TYR A 371 5.60 1.36 28.09
N GLU A 372 4.37 0.95 27.80
CA GLU A 372 3.47 0.31 28.73
C GLU A 372 3.57 -1.21 28.55
N THR A 373 3.54 -1.98 29.64
CA THR A 373 3.59 -3.45 29.59
C THR A 373 2.22 -4.01 29.93
N LEU A 374 1.73 -4.89 29.09
CA LEU A 374 0.48 -5.61 29.23
C LEU A 374 0.76 -7.11 29.36
N LYS A 375 -0.12 -7.82 30.08
CA LYS A 375 0.00 -9.27 30.21
C LYS A 375 -0.21 -9.94 28.87
N GLY A 376 0.68 -10.83 28.49
CA GLY A 376 0.54 -11.67 27.31
C GLY A 376 -0.42 -12.85 27.49
N PHE A 377 -0.53 -13.68 26.48
CA PHE A 377 -1.36 -14.87 26.42
C PHE A 377 -0.62 -16.00 25.71
N ASP A 378 -0.96 -17.23 26.03
CA ASP A 378 -0.37 -18.43 25.42
C ASP A 378 -1.38 -19.22 24.58
N ASP A 379 -2.66 -18.85 24.64
CA ASP A 379 -3.75 -19.54 24.00
C ASP A 379 -3.69 -19.47 22.48
N ASP A 380 -4.10 -20.54 21.79
CA ASP A 380 -4.38 -20.51 20.36
C ASP A 380 -5.77 -19.85 20.14
N ILE A 381 -5.76 -18.66 19.58
CA ILE A 381 -6.96 -17.87 19.30
C ILE A 381 -7.50 -18.05 17.88
N SER A 382 -6.89 -18.92 17.08
CA SER A 382 -7.22 -19.08 15.65
C SER A 382 -8.65 -19.59 15.39
N SER A 383 -9.25 -20.24 16.38
CA SER A 383 -10.63 -20.72 16.33
C SER A 383 -11.67 -19.72 16.83
N CYS A 384 -11.27 -18.62 17.48
CA CYS A 384 -12.20 -17.61 17.98
C CYS A 384 -12.92 -16.90 16.82
N ARG A 385 -14.23 -16.69 16.96
CA ARG A 385 -15.06 -16.01 15.94
C ARG A 385 -15.85 -14.84 16.52
N SER A 386 -15.85 -14.65 17.83
CA SER A 386 -16.42 -13.50 18.51
C SER A 386 -15.42 -12.89 19.49
N PHE A 387 -15.60 -11.63 19.83
CA PHE A 387 -14.72 -10.94 20.78
C PHE A 387 -14.78 -11.58 22.18
N ASP A 388 -15.96 -12.09 22.55
CA ASP A 388 -16.18 -12.75 23.85
C ASP A 388 -15.42 -14.06 24.02
N GLU A 389 -15.11 -14.76 22.91
CA GLU A 389 -14.33 -16.01 22.91
C GLU A 389 -12.82 -15.77 23.12
N LEU A 390 -12.34 -14.53 22.94
CA LEU A 390 -10.94 -14.22 23.14
C LEU A 390 -10.54 -14.35 24.63
N PRO A 391 -9.32 -14.83 24.93
CA PRO A 391 -8.75 -14.76 26.27
C PRO A 391 -8.76 -13.33 26.82
N GLU A 392 -8.92 -13.21 28.13
CA GLU A 392 -9.02 -11.90 28.80
C GLU A 392 -7.82 -10.98 28.52
N ALA A 393 -6.61 -11.56 28.40
CA ALA A 393 -5.42 -10.80 28.05
C ALA A 393 -5.48 -10.23 26.65
N CYS A 394 -6.05 -10.97 25.67
CA CYS A 394 -6.28 -10.48 24.31
C CYS A 394 -7.29 -9.33 24.27
N LYS A 395 -8.42 -9.49 25.01
CA LYS A 395 -9.43 -8.43 25.12
C LYS A 395 -8.83 -7.14 25.66
N LYS A 396 -8.11 -7.22 26.80
CA LYS A 396 -7.43 -6.07 27.42
C LYS A 396 -6.39 -5.45 26.50
N TYR A 397 -5.66 -6.26 25.73
CA TYR A 397 -4.72 -5.74 24.75
C TYR A 397 -5.43 -4.92 23.68
N ILE A 398 -6.48 -5.45 23.05
CA ILE A 398 -7.25 -4.77 22.01
C ILE A 398 -7.94 -3.51 22.56
N GLU A 399 -8.59 -3.59 23.73
CA GLU A 399 -9.22 -2.44 24.39
C GLU A 399 -8.19 -1.35 24.70
N ARG A 400 -7.01 -1.74 25.17
CA ARG A 400 -5.95 -0.76 25.45
C ARG A 400 -5.40 -0.11 24.19
N LEU A 401 -5.26 -0.85 23.07
CA LEU A 401 -4.88 -0.26 21.79
C LEU A 401 -5.95 0.72 21.29
N GLU A 402 -7.23 0.39 21.46
CA GLU A 402 -8.35 1.26 21.10
C GLU A 402 -8.31 2.59 21.86
N GLU A 403 -8.08 2.54 23.18
CA GLU A 403 -7.90 3.73 24.02
C GLU A 403 -6.66 4.55 23.61
N LEU A 404 -5.50 3.89 23.45
CA LEU A 404 -4.25 4.57 23.13
C LEU A 404 -4.26 5.20 21.74
N CYS A 405 -4.99 4.65 20.79
CA CYS A 405 -5.09 5.17 19.43
C CYS A 405 -6.25 6.16 19.24
N ASP A 406 -7.12 6.30 20.25
CA ASP A 406 -8.36 7.10 20.18
C ASP A 406 -9.19 6.76 18.92
N CYS A 407 -9.35 5.46 18.65
CA CYS A 407 -10.02 4.98 17.45
C CYS A 407 -10.58 3.58 17.67
N HIS A 408 -11.88 3.41 17.37
CA HIS A 408 -12.56 2.12 17.52
C HIS A 408 -11.90 1.02 16.69
N ILE A 409 -11.65 -0.14 17.30
CA ILE A 409 -11.16 -1.34 16.60
C ILE A 409 -12.36 -2.19 16.19
N SER A 410 -12.73 -2.12 14.92
CA SER A 410 -13.90 -2.78 14.36
C SER A 410 -13.64 -4.21 13.89
N MET A 411 -12.37 -4.58 13.69
CA MET A 411 -11.99 -5.92 13.22
C MET A 411 -10.70 -6.41 13.89
N VAL A 412 -10.66 -7.68 14.26
CA VAL A 412 -9.48 -8.34 14.86
C VAL A 412 -9.16 -9.63 14.11
N GLY A 413 -8.00 -9.69 13.47
CA GLY A 413 -7.49 -10.87 12.78
C GLY A 413 -6.81 -11.82 13.76
N VAL A 414 -7.31 -13.06 13.83
CA VAL A 414 -6.89 -14.11 14.77
C VAL A 414 -6.18 -15.29 14.07
N GLY A 415 -5.81 -15.12 12.81
CA GLY A 415 -5.09 -16.11 12.00
C GLY A 415 -4.95 -15.66 10.55
N PRO A 416 -4.30 -16.46 9.68
CA PRO A 416 -4.02 -16.07 8.29
C PRO A 416 -5.25 -16.12 7.38
N ASP A 417 -6.23 -17.01 7.65
CA ASP A 417 -7.35 -17.26 6.76
C ASP A 417 -8.39 -16.14 6.79
N ARG A 418 -9.14 -16.01 5.69
CA ARG A 418 -10.19 -15.01 5.54
C ARG A 418 -11.22 -15.05 6.65
N GLU A 419 -11.60 -16.26 7.09
CA GLU A 419 -12.63 -16.47 8.12
C GLU A 419 -12.10 -16.29 9.56
N GLN A 420 -10.77 -16.14 9.72
CA GLN A 420 -10.13 -15.92 11.02
C GLN A 420 -10.07 -14.43 11.35
N ILE A 421 -11.25 -13.81 11.32
CA ILE A 421 -11.46 -12.40 11.68
C ILE A 421 -12.68 -12.30 12.58
N ILE A 422 -12.58 -11.41 13.56
CA ILE A 422 -13.67 -11.06 14.47
C ILE A 422 -14.12 -9.65 14.09
N GLU A 423 -15.38 -9.46 13.75
CA GLU A 423 -16.02 -8.16 13.57
C GLU A 423 -16.63 -7.71 14.93
N ARG A 424 -16.43 -6.42 15.32
CA ARG A 424 -16.89 -5.83 16.59
C ARG A 424 -17.88 -4.70 16.35
#